data_00e1dbe4392f639d983218d6728d690a
#
_entry.id   00e1dbe4392f639d983218d6728d690a
#
_cell.length_a   1.000
_cell.length_b   1.000
_cell.length_c   1.000
_cell.angle_alpha   90.00
_cell.angle_beta   90.00
_cell.angle_gamma   90.00
#
_symmetry.space_group_name_H-M   'P 1'
#
loop_
_entity.id
_entity.type
_entity.pdbx_description
1 polymer ?
#
loop_
_entity_poly.entity_id
_entity_poly.type
_entity_poly.pdbx_seq_one_letter_code
_entity_poly.pdbx_strand_id
1 'polypeptide(L)'
;RAIRNFIHHAPATPNLDVEKGELELIVDSELKQIRPVILGAVVRGVNSGSSKMESDAFIKSLMDHQEKLHFALGRGRKRASIGVHDLAKIKPPFLVKAVTSDTHFTPLSMNDEMSIKQILLEHPKGIDYAHLLDGFEKYPVIVDAESRILSFPPIINGDHTTVTADTTDFFIDVTGWDYRSCEACLMLIAMQLEEYEGTIESVKVTACDGTVNHLPNGDAIEHKLPTKLLNGLIGDSLEEKQISIAINRMGGTLISKDDDYINLSMPRWRFDILHPVDLLEDIAIGHGYENLGTDIAKSPMTAVPRKDNNILRRIRDSMQGLGMMQIQSLTLSNDLDQFTMMRWDNVGEVTRITNPITIDHTLLRQYLMPGLLRLLSSNRHHDLPQSVYELGTVVRGHHNSTRLAFLVAERSGGFAAIRGKIQAFLRDLGAQNHEITPLPDNDGPWLAGRAAKVSVNGIHIGCFGEIDPNVAVQFELKVPLNGAEFSVDQILLAIPDPV
;
A
#
# COMPACT_ATOMS: atom_id res chain seq x y z
N ARG A 1 23.49 -4.66 13.69
CA ARG A 1 23.84 -3.30 14.20
C ARG A 1 22.63 -2.60 14.82
N ALA A 2 21.56 -2.33 14.12
CA ALA A 2 20.40 -1.57 14.60
C ALA A 2 19.81 -2.12 15.92
N ILE A 3 19.52 -3.41 15.99
CA ILE A 3 19.00 -4.06 17.21
C ILE A 3 20.00 -3.95 18.36
N ARG A 4 21.28 -4.15 18.09
CA ARG A 4 22.35 -4.05 19.11
C ARG A 4 22.44 -2.62 19.67
N ASN A 5 22.44 -1.59 18.81
CA ASN A 5 22.46 -0.20 19.23
C ASN A 5 21.22 0.16 20.07
N PHE A 6 20.06 -0.27 19.63
CA PHE A 6 18.79 0.03 20.30
C PHE A 6 18.67 -0.65 21.68
N ILE A 7 18.99 -1.95 21.76
CA ILE A 7 18.82 -2.73 23.01
C ILE A 7 19.99 -2.51 23.97
N HIS A 8 21.22 -2.53 23.47
CA HIS A 8 22.41 -2.50 24.34
C HIS A 8 23.02 -1.11 24.51
N HIS A 9 22.38 -0.06 23.97
CA HIS A 9 22.90 1.32 24.05
C HIS A 9 24.36 1.44 23.62
N ALA A 10 24.80 0.60 22.68
CA ALA A 10 26.16 0.67 22.16
C ALA A 10 26.35 2.01 21.43
N PRO A 11 27.54 2.63 21.53
CA PRO A 11 27.83 3.85 20.77
C PRO A 11 27.56 3.64 19.28
N ALA A 12 26.84 4.57 18.66
CA ALA A 12 26.58 4.51 17.24
C ALA A 12 27.88 4.82 16.45
N THR A 13 28.09 4.04 15.40
CA THR A 13 29.12 4.30 14.39
C THR A 13 28.40 4.56 13.07
N PRO A 14 28.03 5.82 12.78
CA PRO A 14 27.27 6.13 11.56
C PRO A 14 28.07 5.92 10.28
N ASN A 15 29.39 5.95 10.34
CA ASN A 15 30.25 5.61 9.21
C ASN A 15 30.34 4.09 9.05
N LEU A 16 30.40 3.64 7.81
CA LEU A 16 30.76 2.27 7.43
C LEU A 16 32.24 2.24 7.08
N ASP A 17 32.95 1.25 7.59
CA ASP A 17 34.33 1.07 7.23
C ASP A 17 34.44 0.51 5.81
N VAL A 18 35.00 1.28 4.90
CA VAL A 18 35.14 0.93 3.48
C VAL A 18 36.59 1.19 3.09
N GLU A 19 37.34 0.13 2.79
CA GLU A 19 38.69 0.23 2.30
C GLU A 19 38.72 0.70 0.84
N LYS A 20 39.79 1.37 0.44
CA LYS A 20 39.94 1.78 -0.94
C LYS A 20 40.42 0.58 -1.78
N GLY A 21 39.52 0.11 -2.67
CA GLY A 21 39.82 -0.95 -3.61
C GLY A 21 40.45 -0.46 -4.91
N GLU A 22 41.06 -1.40 -5.66
CA GLU A 22 41.76 -1.16 -6.94
C GLU A 22 40.89 -1.52 -8.16
N LEU A 23 39.70 -2.16 -7.95
CA LEU A 23 38.90 -2.63 -9.06
C LEU A 23 38.18 -1.48 -9.76
N GLU A 24 38.08 -1.58 -11.08
CA GLU A 24 37.41 -0.59 -11.92
C GLU A 24 36.17 -1.19 -12.60
N LEU A 25 35.11 -0.38 -12.62
CA LEU A 25 33.85 -0.64 -13.34
C LEU A 25 33.59 0.56 -14.28
N ILE A 26 33.63 0.33 -15.58
CA ILE A 26 33.49 1.38 -16.59
C ILE A 26 32.14 1.20 -17.33
N VAL A 27 31.35 2.25 -17.36
CA VAL A 27 30.02 2.23 -17.94
C VAL A 27 29.98 2.94 -19.29
N ASP A 28 29.47 2.25 -20.30
CA ASP A 28 29.28 2.83 -21.62
C ASP A 28 28.25 3.98 -21.60
N SER A 29 28.56 5.06 -22.29
CA SER A 29 27.69 6.23 -22.41
C SER A 29 26.32 5.93 -23.04
N GLU A 30 26.21 4.91 -23.89
CA GLU A 30 24.95 4.48 -24.50
C GLU A 30 23.92 3.99 -23.47
N LEU A 31 24.35 3.58 -22.29
CA LEU A 31 23.47 3.10 -21.22
C LEU A 31 22.69 4.21 -20.50
N LYS A 32 23.01 5.46 -20.78
CA LYS A 32 22.33 6.61 -20.18
C LYS A 32 20.80 6.57 -20.33
N GLN A 33 20.31 6.04 -21.46
CA GLN A 33 18.87 5.94 -21.73
C GLN A 33 18.27 4.55 -21.44
N ILE A 34 19.12 3.56 -21.16
CA ILE A 34 18.67 2.17 -20.96
C ILE A 34 18.65 1.83 -19.47
N ARG A 35 19.78 2.09 -18.77
CA ARG A 35 19.94 1.82 -17.34
C ARG A 35 21.12 2.66 -16.80
N PRO A 36 20.85 3.93 -16.42
CA PRO A 36 21.90 4.93 -16.23
C PRO A 36 22.72 4.76 -14.95
N VAL A 37 22.15 4.15 -13.91
CA VAL A 37 22.80 4.00 -12.61
C VAL A 37 23.40 2.61 -12.51
N ILE A 38 24.70 2.56 -12.34
CA ILE A 38 25.46 1.31 -12.17
C ILE A 38 26.51 1.55 -11.10
N LEU A 39 26.46 0.72 -10.06
CA LEU A 39 27.30 0.82 -8.87
C LEU A 39 27.97 -0.54 -8.64
N GLY A 40 29.11 -0.55 -7.97
CA GLY A 40 29.82 -1.77 -7.62
C GLY A 40 30.45 -1.71 -6.24
N ALA A 41 30.61 -2.86 -5.61
CA ALA A 41 31.37 -3.07 -4.38
C ALA A 41 32.08 -4.41 -4.42
N VAL A 42 33.16 -4.53 -3.64
CA VAL A 42 33.80 -5.80 -3.35
C VAL A 42 33.71 -6.06 -1.85
N VAL A 43 33.54 -7.33 -1.47
CA VAL A 43 33.67 -7.75 -0.08
C VAL A 43 34.57 -9.00 -0.04
N ARG A 44 35.64 -8.92 0.72
CA ARG A 44 36.67 -9.99 0.80
C ARG A 44 36.66 -10.66 2.16
N GLY A 45 37.10 -11.93 2.14
CA GLY A 45 37.34 -12.69 3.35
C GLY A 45 36.09 -13.04 4.13
N VAL A 46 34.98 -13.18 3.44
CA VAL A 46 33.70 -13.56 4.06
C VAL A 46 33.78 -14.98 4.61
N ASN A 47 33.45 -15.13 5.88
CA ASN A 47 33.38 -16.41 6.56
C ASN A 47 31.92 -16.92 6.56
N SER A 48 31.59 -17.80 5.62
CA SER A 48 30.24 -18.35 5.48
C SER A 48 29.85 -19.37 6.55
N GLY A 49 30.79 -19.77 7.39
CA GLY A 49 30.59 -20.76 8.46
C GLY A 49 31.62 -21.91 8.41
N SER A 50 31.68 -22.70 9.47
CA SER A 50 32.63 -23.80 9.66
C SER A 50 32.12 -25.16 9.17
N SER A 51 30.84 -25.24 8.77
CA SER A 51 30.23 -26.45 8.24
C SER A 51 29.45 -26.17 6.95
N LYS A 52 29.33 -27.19 6.09
CA LYS A 52 28.56 -27.09 4.84
C LYS A 52 27.13 -26.61 5.09
N MET A 53 26.51 -27.04 6.19
CA MET A 53 25.14 -26.62 6.54
C MET A 53 25.06 -25.13 6.85
N GLU A 54 26.06 -24.58 7.53
CA GLU A 54 26.13 -23.13 7.82
C GLU A 54 26.35 -22.32 6.55
N SER A 55 27.28 -22.76 5.68
CA SER A 55 27.56 -22.11 4.41
C SER A 55 26.35 -22.14 3.45
N ASP A 56 25.65 -23.28 3.35
CA ASP A 56 24.41 -23.38 2.57
C ASP A 56 23.30 -22.46 3.13
N ALA A 57 23.19 -22.37 4.46
CA ALA A 57 22.23 -21.46 5.11
C ALA A 57 22.57 -19.99 4.87
N PHE A 58 23.87 -19.63 4.88
CA PHE A 58 24.37 -18.32 4.56
C PHE A 58 24.01 -17.92 3.11
N ILE A 59 24.33 -18.77 2.11
CA ILE A 59 24.01 -18.51 0.70
C ILE A 59 22.48 -18.32 0.53
N LYS A 60 21.68 -19.19 1.14
CA LYS A 60 20.23 -19.05 1.10
C LYS A 60 19.77 -17.71 1.69
N SER A 61 20.32 -17.33 2.84
CA SER A 61 20.01 -16.03 3.48
C SER A 61 20.39 -14.84 2.60
N LEU A 62 21.53 -14.91 1.93
CA LEU A 62 21.99 -13.87 1.00
C LEU A 62 21.05 -13.74 -0.20
N MET A 63 20.67 -14.86 -0.81
CA MET A 63 19.72 -14.87 -1.94
C MET A 63 18.32 -14.39 -1.52
N ASP A 64 17.83 -14.81 -0.36
CA ASP A 64 16.54 -14.38 0.17
C ASP A 64 16.54 -12.86 0.45
N HIS A 65 17.62 -12.31 0.95
CA HIS A 65 17.77 -10.87 1.19
C HIS A 65 17.81 -10.11 -0.13
N GLN A 66 18.61 -10.58 -1.10
CA GLN A 66 18.67 -10.01 -2.44
C GLN A 66 17.29 -9.94 -3.11
N GLU A 67 16.50 -11.03 -3.07
CA GLU A 67 15.15 -11.04 -3.65
C GLU A 67 14.18 -10.10 -2.90
N LYS A 68 14.28 -10.00 -1.58
CA LYS A 68 13.50 -9.02 -0.80
C LYS A 68 13.83 -7.58 -1.21
N LEU A 69 15.11 -7.26 -1.39
CA LEU A 69 15.56 -5.94 -1.86
C LEU A 69 15.09 -5.66 -3.29
N HIS A 70 15.16 -6.65 -4.20
CA HIS A 70 14.62 -6.55 -5.55
C HIS A 70 13.14 -6.18 -5.56
N PHE A 71 12.36 -6.81 -4.67
CA PHE A 71 10.92 -6.56 -4.57
C PHE A 71 10.62 -5.20 -3.93
N ALA A 72 11.22 -4.93 -2.76
CA ALA A 72 10.90 -3.75 -1.95
C ALA A 72 11.53 -2.47 -2.53
N LEU A 73 12.84 -2.30 -2.38
CA LEU A 73 13.58 -1.11 -2.84
C LEU A 73 13.69 -1.05 -4.35
N GLY A 74 13.94 -2.20 -4.97
CA GLY A 74 14.06 -2.35 -6.41
C GLY A 74 12.73 -2.19 -7.17
N ARG A 75 11.59 -2.23 -6.48
CA ARG A 75 10.25 -2.20 -7.10
C ARG A 75 10.12 -3.23 -8.23
N GLY A 76 10.35 -4.50 -7.91
CA GLY A 76 10.39 -5.57 -8.89
C GLY A 76 11.51 -5.37 -9.91
N ARG A 77 12.72 -5.03 -9.47
CA ARG A 77 13.92 -4.77 -10.25
C ARG A 77 13.87 -3.54 -11.18
N LYS A 78 12.78 -2.77 -11.17
CA LYS A 78 12.63 -1.57 -11.99
C LYS A 78 13.58 -0.45 -11.55
N ARG A 79 13.62 -0.14 -10.24
CA ARG A 79 14.45 0.94 -9.69
C ARG A 79 15.88 0.50 -9.45
N ALA A 80 16.05 -0.71 -8.90
CA ALA A 80 17.35 -1.31 -8.65
C ALA A 80 17.29 -2.83 -8.82
N SER A 81 18.31 -3.41 -9.42
CA SER A 81 18.59 -4.85 -9.44
C SER A 81 20.01 -5.11 -8.97
N ILE A 82 20.23 -6.23 -8.33
CA ILE A 82 21.47 -6.61 -7.66
C ILE A 82 22.00 -7.86 -8.32
N GLY A 83 23.27 -7.87 -8.70
CA GLY A 83 24.04 -9.05 -9.03
C GLY A 83 25.06 -9.34 -7.93
N VAL A 84 25.24 -10.60 -7.57
CA VAL A 84 26.25 -11.06 -6.63
C VAL A 84 27.06 -12.14 -7.31
N HIS A 85 28.39 -11.99 -7.34
CA HIS A 85 29.30 -12.81 -8.12
C HIS A 85 30.46 -13.31 -7.27
N ASP A 86 30.97 -14.50 -7.59
CA ASP A 86 32.20 -15.04 -7.06
C ASP A 86 33.40 -14.32 -7.73
N LEU A 87 34.08 -13.48 -6.96
CA LEU A 87 35.16 -12.65 -7.47
C LEU A 87 36.37 -13.49 -7.97
N ALA A 88 36.58 -14.69 -7.41
CA ALA A 88 37.66 -15.56 -7.84
C ALA A 88 37.47 -16.10 -9.28
N LYS A 89 36.26 -16.06 -9.81
CA LYS A 89 35.89 -16.59 -11.14
C LYS A 89 35.90 -15.52 -12.24
N ILE A 90 36.08 -14.25 -11.91
CA ILE A 90 35.97 -13.12 -12.83
C ILE A 90 37.23 -12.26 -12.81
N LYS A 91 37.52 -11.59 -13.92
CA LYS A 91 38.80 -10.83 -14.10
C LYS A 91 38.51 -9.35 -14.37
N PRO A 92 38.94 -8.43 -13.48
CA PRO A 92 38.84 -7.00 -13.72
C PRO A 92 39.77 -6.53 -14.87
N PRO A 93 39.53 -5.32 -15.46
CA PRO A 93 38.44 -4.40 -15.18
C PRO A 93 37.07 -4.89 -15.71
N PHE A 94 36.03 -4.41 -15.09
CA PHE A 94 34.64 -4.72 -15.52
C PHE A 94 34.14 -3.62 -16.45
N LEU A 95 33.48 -4.02 -17.55
CA LEU A 95 32.91 -3.11 -18.51
C LEU A 95 31.39 -3.34 -18.60
N VAL A 96 30.61 -2.28 -18.53
CA VAL A 96 29.19 -2.36 -18.76
C VAL A 96 28.89 -1.81 -20.15
N LYS A 97 28.36 -2.68 -21.01
CA LYS A 97 28.19 -2.41 -22.44
C LYS A 97 26.73 -2.51 -22.85
N ALA A 98 26.37 -1.74 -23.87
CA ALA A 98 25.12 -1.87 -24.58
C ALA A 98 25.31 -2.82 -25.77
N VAL A 99 24.68 -4.00 -25.74
CA VAL A 99 24.82 -5.05 -26.76
C VAL A 99 23.50 -5.33 -27.49
N THR A 100 23.59 -6.01 -28.64
CA THR A 100 22.41 -6.42 -29.42
C THR A 100 21.79 -7.71 -28.87
N SER A 101 20.57 -8.02 -29.30
CA SER A 101 19.82 -9.22 -28.90
C SER A 101 20.44 -10.55 -29.28
N ASP A 102 21.39 -10.52 -30.23
CA ASP A 102 22.09 -11.73 -30.72
C ASP A 102 23.35 -12.09 -29.89
N THR A 103 23.64 -11.32 -28.84
CA THR A 103 24.73 -11.62 -27.93
C THR A 103 24.39 -12.86 -27.11
N HIS A 104 25.33 -13.80 -26.98
CA HIS A 104 25.15 -15.09 -26.31
C HIS A 104 25.95 -15.20 -25.03
N PHE A 105 25.40 -15.89 -24.06
CA PHE A 105 26.08 -16.35 -22.84
C PHE A 105 25.27 -17.48 -22.18
N THR A 106 25.88 -18.20 -21.25
CA THR A 106 25.20 -19.22 -20.45
C THR A 106 24.54 -18.56 -19.21
N PRO A 107 23.20 -18.48 -19.14
CA PRO A 107 22.51 -17.93 -17.97
C PRO A 107 22.66 -18.83 -16.74
N LEU A 108 22.55 -18.24 -15.55
CA LEU A 108 22.62 -18.94 -14.28
C LEU A 108 21.69 -20.15 -14.24
N SER A 109 22.22 -21.30 -13.81
CA SER A 109 21.53 -22.58 -13.71
C SER A 109 21.13 -23.21 -15.06
N MET A 110 21.71 -22.76 -16.17
CA MET A 110 21.57 -23.38 -17.51
C MET A 110 22.90 -24.02 -17.93
N ASN A 111 22.82 -25.03 -18.80
CA ASN A 111 24.00 -25.70 -19.35
C ASN A 111 24.40 -25.19 -20.74
N ASP A 112 23.44 -24.60 -21.44
CA ASP A 112 23.61 -24.17 -22.84
C ASP A 112 23.67 -22.65 -22.95
N GLU A 113 24.43 -22.16 -23.94
CA GLU A 113 24.43 -20.75 -24.30
C GLU A 113 23.10 -20.35 -24.93
N MET A 114 22.59 -19.19 -24.51
CA MET A 114 21.38 -18.59 -25.03
C MET A 114 21.65 -17.16 -25.49
N SER A 115 21.02 -16.75 -26.60
CA SER A 115 21.01 -15.33 -26.96
C SER A 115 20.16 -14.52 -26.01
N ILE A 116 20.44 -13.22 -25.88
CA ILE A 116 19.59 -12.29 -25.09
C ILE A 116 18.13 -12.41 -25.50
N LYS A 117 17.86 -12.53 -26.82
CA LYS A 117 16.50 -12.72 -27.33
C LYS A 117 15.85 -14.01 -26.83
N GLN A 118 16.58 -15.12 -26.83
CA GLN A 118 16.09 -16.39 -26.29
C GLN A 118 15.86 -16.30 -24.77
N ILE A 119 16.77 -15.68 -24.03
CA ILE A 119 16.60 -15.49 -22.58
C ILE A 119 15.32 -14.72 -22.27
N LEU A 120 15.03 -13.65 -22.99
CA LEU A 120 13.81 -12.85 -22.77
C LEU A 120 12.51 -13.60 -23.11
N LEU A 121 12.57 -14.57 -24.05
CA LEU A 121 11.38 -15.31 -24.52
C LEU A 121 11.19 -16.66 -23.82
N GLU A 122 12.25 -17.35 -23.42
CA GLU A 122 12.22 -18.75 -23.01
C GLU A 122 12.66 -18.97 -21.55
N HIS A 123 13.58 -18.12 -21.04
CA HIS A 123 14.07 -18.27 -19.67
C HIS A 123 13.03 -17.73 -18.66
N PRO A 124 12.71 -18.44 -17.54
CA PRO A 124 11.69 -18.00 -16.58
C PRO A 124 11.89 -16.56 -16.08
N LYS A 125 13.12 -16.19 -15.67
CA LYS A 125 13.42 -14.81 -15.27
C LYS A 125 13.36 -13.82 -16.43
N GLY A 126 13.62 -14.26 -17.66
CA GLY A 126 13.43 -13.45 -18.87
C GLY A 126 11.96 -13.11 -19.05
N ILE A 127 11.09 -14.10 -19.04
CA ILE A 127 9.63 -13.92 -19.17
C ILE A 127 9.08 -12.99 -18.07
N ASP A 128 9.50 -13.20 -16.81
CA ASP A 128 9.05 -12.40 -15.69
C ASP A 128 9.42 -10.90 -15.78
N TYR A 129 10.62 -10.62 -16.33
CA TYR A 129 11.21 -9.27 -16.27
C TYR A 129 11.48 -8.63 -17.63
N ALA A 130 11.17 -9.29 -18.76
CA ALA A 130 11.36 -8.74 -20.13
C ALA A 130 10.72 -7.35 -20.28
N HIS A 131 9.55 -7.14 -19.68
CA HIS A 131 8.81 -5.89 -19.73
C HIS A 131 9.60 -4.66 -19.21
N LEU A 132 10.66 -4.87 -18.43
CA LEU A 132 11.54 -3.80 -17.95
C LEU A 132 12.50 -3.28 -19.02
N LEU A 133 12.65 -4.04 -20.12
CA LEU A 133 13.51 -3.73 -21.25
C LEU A 133 12.72 -3.51 -22.55
N ASP A 134 11.39 -3.39 -22.46
CA ASP A 134 10.55 -3.13 -23.61
C ASP A 134 10.89 -1.79 -24.28
N GLY A 135 10.97 -1.80 -25.59
CA GLY A 135 11.26 -0.61 -26.41
C GLY A 135 12.72 -0.25 -26.58
N PHE A 136 13.65 -1.04 -26.01
CA PHE A 136 15.09 -0.85 -26.23
C PHE A 136 15.58 -1.78 -27.34
N GLU A 137 16.44 -1.25 -28.23
CA GLU A 137 17.12 -2.04 -29.28
C GLU A 137 18.42 -2.66 -28.78
N LYS A 138 19.01 -2.10 -27.73
CA LYS A 138 20.24 -2.57 -27.07
C LYS A 138 19.98 -2.90 -25.61
N TYR A 139 20.75 -3.81 -25.08
CA TYR A 139 20.61 -4.41 -23.77
C TYR A 139 21.86 -4.25 -22.92
N PRO A 140 21.74 -3.94 -21.63
CA PRO A 140 22.91 -3.80 -20.76
C PRO A 140 23.50 -5.15 -20.38
N VAL A 141 24.80 -5.32 -20.52
CA VAL A 141 25.54 -6.46 -19.99
C VAL A 141 26.80 -6.01 -19.27
N ILE A 142 27.17 -6.72 -18.22
CA ILE A 142 28.44 -6.54 -17.52
C ILE A 142 29.40 -7.63 -17.98
N VAL A 143 30.59 -7.24 -18.42
CA VAL A 143 31.62 -8.18 -18.90
C VAL A 143 32.90 -7.97 -18.16
N ASP A 144 33.71 -9.04 -18.05
CA ASP A 144 35.07 -9.00 -17.51
C ASP A 144 36.15 -8.71 -18.58
N ALA A 145 37.39 -8.66 -18.17
CA ALA A 145 38.52 -8.42 -19.06
C ALA A 145 38.67 -9.51 -20.15
N GLU A 146 38.17 -10.72 -19.95
CA GLU A 146 38.15 -11.80 -20.93
C GLU A 146 36.87 -11.77 -21.83
N SER A 147 36.06 -10.69 -21.72
CA SER A 147 34.82 -10.51 -22.45
C SER A 147 33.71 -11.54 -22.11
N ARG A 148 33.80 -12.22 -20.97
CA ARG A 148 32.77 -13.11 -20.47
C ARG A 148 31.68 -12.29 -19.81
N ILE A 149 30.38 -12.61 -20.06
CA ILE A 149 29.26 -11.88 -19.52
C ILE A 149 28.94 -12.35 -18.10
N LEU A 150 29.18 -11.47 -17.12
CA LEU A 150 28.90 -11.71 -15.71
C LEU A 150 27.38 -11.61 -15.41
N SER A 151 26.73 -10.62 -16.03
CA SER A 151 25.36 -10.25 -15.71
C SER A 151 24.66 -9.63 -16.93
N PHE A 152 23.37 -9.95 -17.07
CA PHE A 152 22.42 -9.29 -17.96
C PHE A 152 21.37 -8.58 -17.11
N PRO A 153 21.64 -7.39 -16.55
CA PRO A 153 20.69 -6.66 -15.72
C PRO A 153 19.47 -6.18 -16.52
N PRO A 154 18.27 -6.17 -15.92
CA PRO A 154 17.90 -6.64 -14.59
C PRO A 154 17.47 -8.10 -14.53
N ILE A 155 17.83 -8.91 -15.53
CA ILE A 155 17.24 -10.22 -15.79
C ILE A 155 17.97 -11.34 -15.00
N ILE A 156 19.26 -11.61 -15.34
CA ILE A 156 19.95 -12.78 -14.80
C ILE A 156 21.47 -12.66 -14.89
N ASN A 157 22.18 -13.33 -13.98
CA ASN A 157 23.65 -13.45 -13.99
C ASN A 157 24.11 -14.59 -14.92
N GLY A 158 25.37 -14.56 -15.30
CA GLY A 158 26.05 -15.65 -16.00
C GLY A 158 26.38 -16.81 -15.07
N ASP A 159 26.25 -18.03 -15.56
CA ASP A 159 26.45 -19.25 -14.76
C ASP A 159 27.88 -19.37 -14.17
N HIS A 160 28.90 -18.96 -14.95
CA HIS A 160 30.31 -19.03 -14.51
C HIS A 160 30.62 -18.16 -13.28
N THR A 161 29.77 -17.19 -12.93
CA THR A 161 29.97 -16.31 -11.77
C THR A 161 29.24 -16.80 -10.52
N THR A 162 28.67 -17.98 -10.57
CA THR A 162 27.83 -18.53 -9.50
C THR A 162 28.55 -18.57 -8.17
N VAL A 163 27.91 -17.94 -7.17
CA VAL A 163 28.33 -17.98 -5.76
C VAL A 163 28.04 -19.35 -5.18
N THR A 164 28.99 -19.91 -4.48
CA THR A 164 28.94 -21.23 -3.84
C THR A 164 29.29 -21.14 -2.34
N ALA A 165 29.09 -22.23 -1.62
CA ALA A 165 29.50 -22.33 -0.22
C ALA A 165 30.98 -22.03 0.04
N ASP A 166 31.83 -22.20 -0.97
CA ASP A 166 33.29 -21.98 -0.91
C ASP A 166 33.71 -20.57 -1.29
N THR A 167 32.76 -19.72 -1.69
CA THR A 167 33.02 -18.33 -2.08
C THR A 167 33.35 -17.49 -0.86
N THR A 168 34.54 -16.86 -0.84
CA THR A 168 35.01 -15.96 0.22
C THR A 168 35.06 -14.50 -0.21
N ASP A 169 35.23 -14.26 -1.52
CA ASP A 169 35.36 -12.93 -2.08
C ASP A 169 34.21 -12.67 -3.06
N PHE A 170 33.48 -11.57 -2.85
CA PHE A 170 32.29 -11.24 -3.59
C PHE A 170 32.47 -9.94 -4.37
N PHE A 171 32.04 -9.95 -5.62
CA PHE A 171 31.78 -8.74 -6.37
C PHE A 171 30.24 -8.52 -6.42
N ILE A 172 29.80 -7.31 -6.08
CA ILE A 172 28.41 -6.91 -6.09
C ILE A 172 28.24 -5.84 -7.15
N ASP A 173 27.34 -6.04 -8.11
CA ASP A 173 26.86 -4.99 -8.99
C ASP A 173 25.42 -4.60 -8.62
N VAL A 174 25.09 -3.31 -8.71
CA VAL A 174 23.74 -2.82 -8.59
C VAL A 174 23.45 -1.87 -9.74
N THR A 175 22.39 -2.17 -10.47
CA THR A 175 22.02 -1.39 -11.65
C THR A 175 20.59 -0.90 -11.56
N GLY A 176 20.30 0.29 -12.09
CA GLY A 176 18.92 0.81 -12.00
C GLY A 176 18.70 2.17 -12.64
N TRP A 177 17.56 2.76 -12.28
CA TRP A 177 17.14 4.08 -12.69
C TRP A 177 17.21 5.11 -11.54
N ASP A 178 17.19 4.65 -10.30
CA ASP A 178 17.15 5.48 -9.11
C ASP A 178 18.43 5.29 -8.30
N TYR A 179 19.30 6.30 -8.30
CA TYR A 179 20.61 6.25 -7.61
C TYR A 179 20.47 5.88 -6.14
N ARG A 180 19.52 6.49 -5.44
CA ARG A 180 19.29 6.28 -4.01
C ARG A 180 18.91 4.83 -3.69
N SER A 181 17.99 4.25 -4.47
CA SER A 181 17.60 2.85 -4.31
C SER A 181 18.77 1.91 -4.64
N CYS A 182 19.59 2.23 -5.65
CA CYS A 182 20.76 1.45 -6.01
C CYS A 182 21.84 1.52 -4.91
N GLU A 183 22.14 2.70 -4.39
CA GLU A 183 23.11 2.89 -3.31
C GLU A 183 22.67 2.15 -2.04
N ALA A 184 21.39 2.26 -1.66
CA ALA A 184 20.85 1.52 -0.53
C ALA A 184 20.95 0.01 -0.70
N CYS A 185 20.61 -0.52 -1.88
CA CYS A 185 20.74 -1.95 -2.18
C CYS A 185 22.18 -2.43 -2.08
N LEU A 186 23.13 -1.65 -2.65
CA LEU A 186 24.54 -1.96 -2.62
C LEU A 186 25.06 -2.05 -1.18
N MET A 187 24.76 -1.02 -0.38
CA MET A 187 25.22 -0.95 1.01
C MET A 187 24.61 -2.06 1.87
N LEU A 188 23.32 -2.34 1.72
CA LEU A 188 22.65 -3.37 2.53
C LEU A 188 23.19 -4.78 2.26
N ILE A 189 23.52 -5.10 1.00
CA ILE A 189 24.17 -6.39 0.67
C ILE A 189 25.62 -6.42 1.16
N ALA A 190 26.38 -5.33 0.96
CA ALA A 190 27.77 -5.27 1.44
C ALA A 190 27.85 -5.40 2.98
N MET A 191 26.96 -4.73 3.71
CA MET A 191 26.85 -4.84 5.17
C MET A 191 26.43 -6.24 5.64
N GLN A 192 25.58 -6.95 4.89
CA GLN A 192 25.26 -8.33 5.22
C GLN A 192 26.53 -9.21 5.16
N LEU A 193 27.38 -9.01 4.15
CA LEU A 193 28.61 -9.77 4.00
C LEU A 193 29.65 -9.36 5.07
N GLU A 194 29.68 -8.07 5.46
CA GLU A 194 30.52 -7.58 6.55
C GLU A 194 30.14 -8.22 7.93
N GLU A 195 28.86 -8.51 8.18
CA GLU A 195 28.44 -9.22 9.40
C GLU A 195 29.01 -10.67 9.48
N TYR A 196 29.48 -11.19 8.36
CA TYR A 196 30.20 -12.46 8.24
C TYR A 196 31.71 -12.27 8.09
N GLU A 197 32.28 -11.29 8.79
CA GLU A 197 33.71 -10.96 8.86
C GLU A 197 34.31 -10.42 7.54
N GLY A 198 33.48 -10.12 6.53
CA GLY A 198 33.93 -9.58 5.27
C GLY A 198 34.47 -8.14 5.36
N THR A 199 35.50 -7.81 4.64
CA THR A 199 36.04 -6.46 4.47
C THR A 199 35.48 -5.83 3.21
N ILE A 200 34.82 -4.67 3.33
CA ILE A 200 34.23 -3.95 2.20
C ILE A 200 35.29 -3.11 1.52
N GLU A 201 35.49 -3.28 0.20
CA GLU A 201 36.33 -2.45 -0.64
C GLU A 201 35.52 -1.65 -1.64
N SER A 202 35.88 -0.39 -1.83
CA SER A 202 35.26 0.45 -2.86
C SER A 202 35.77 0.06 -4.27
N VAL A 203 34.85 0.16 -5.23
CA VAL A 203 35.11 0.02 -6.66
C VAL A 203 35.18 1.40 -7.31
N LYS A 204 36.15 1.67 -8.15
CA LYS A 204 36.20 2.89 -8.96
C LYS A 204 35.24 2.75 -10.11
N VAL A 205 34.13 3.48 -10.04
CA VAL A 205 33.06 3.46 -11.05
C VAL A 205 33.19 4.70 -11.94
N THR A 206 33.36 4.49 -13.23
CA THR A 206 33.22 5.55 -14.24
C THR A 206 31.85 5.46 -14.82
N ALA A 207 30.97 6.41 -14.45
CA ALA A 207 29.57 6.42 -14.86
C ALA A 207 29.40 6.78 -16.36
N CYS A 208 28.19 6.57 -16.91
CA CYS A 208 27.86 6.83 -18.32
C CYS A 208 28.04 8.29 -18.76
N ASP A 209 28.11 9.26 -17.82
CA ASP A 209 28.40 10.67 -18.07
C ASP A 209 29.89 11.01 -17.91
N GLY A 210 30.73 10.03 -17.61
CA GLY A 210 32.17 10.19 -17.38
C GLY A 210 32.52 10.58 -15.94
N THR A 211 31.57 10.74 -15.04
CA THR A 211 31.83 11.00 -13.63
C THR A 211 32.49 9.78 -12.97
N VAL A 212 33.57 10.02 -12.20
CA VAL A 212 34.30 8.96 -11.49
C VAL A 212 34.01 9.02 -10.00
N ASN A 213 33.52 7.91 -9.45
CA ASN A 213 33.21 7.74 -8.04
C ASN A 213 33.86 6.48 -7.47
N HIS A 214 34.18 6.50 -6.18
CA HIS A 214 34.58 5.31 -5.42
C HIS A 214 33.38 4.86 -4.58
N LEU A 215 32.81 3.69 -4.85
CA LEU A 215 31.55 3.21 -4.26
C LEU A 215 31.73 1.79 -3.69
N PRO A 216 31.07 1.47 -2.57
CA PRO A 216 30.20 2.35 -1.78
C PRO A 216 30.98 3.44 -1.06
N ASN A 217 30.32 4.56 -0.76
CA ASN A 217 30.84 5.57 0.13
C ASN A 217 30.37 5.24 1.56
N GLY A 218 31.32 5.03 2.48
CA GLY A 218 31.04 4.70 3.87
C GLY A 218 30.73 5.89 4.77
N ASP A 219 30.95 7.14 4.31
CA ASP A 219 30.76 8.34 5.12
C ASP A 219 29.27 8.54 5.46
N ALA A 220 29.02 8.89 6.71
CA ALA A 220 27.70 9.29 7.17
C ALA A 220 27.20 10.56 6.47
N ILE A 221 25.89 10.76 6.50
CA ILE A 221 25.24 11.95 5.96
C ILE A 221 24.86 12.88 7.10
N GLU A 222 25.25 14.16 6.97
CA GLU A 222 24.81 15.19 7.89
C GLU A 222 23.41 15.68 7.54
N HIS A 223 22.58 15.78 8.56
CA HIS A 223 21.20 16.26 8.46
C HIS A 223 20.94 17.39 9.45
N LYS A 224 20.01 18.29 9.08
CA LYS A 224 19.56 19.39 9.92
C LYS A 224 18.10 19.21 10.29
N LEU A 225 17.81 19.20 11.59
CA LEU A 225 16.47 19.16 12.15
C LEU A 225 16.18 20.50 12.83
N PRO A 226 15.13 21.26 12.42
CA PRO A 226 14.76 22.48 13.12
C PRO A 226 14.33 22.19 14.56
N THR A 227 14.95 22.84 15.55
CA THR A 227 14.65 22.66 16.97
C THR A 227 13.19 22.96 17.29
N LYS A 228 12.63 23.99 16.66
CA LYS A 228 11.21 24.36 16.81
C LYS A 228 10.26 23.24 16.31
N LEU A 229 10.65 22.52 15.25
CA LEU A 229 9.85 21.40 14.73
C LEU A 229 9.84 20.24 15.74
N LEU A 230 11.00 19.89 16.28
CA LEU A 230 11.13 18.84 17.29
C LEU A 230 10.23 19.16 18.51
N ASN A 231 10.43 20.33 19.13
CA ASN A 231 9.69 20.73 20.32
C ASN A 231 8.17 20.82 20.07
N GLY A 232 7.78 21.31 18.88
CA GLY A 232 6.36 21.47 18.53
C GLY A 232 5.61 20.15 18.31
N LEU A 233 6.27 19.12 17.79
CA LEU A 233 5.65 17.82 17.53
C LEU A 233 5.76 16.85 18.71
N ILE A 234 6.88 16.86 19.43
CA ILE A 234 7.04 16.05 20.66
C ILE A 234 6.21 16.64 21.81
N GLY A 235 6.01 17.96 21.80
CA GLY A 235 5.26 18.66 22.87
C GLY A 235 6.09 18.91 24.12
N ASP A 236 7.38 18.61 24.11
CA ASP A 236 8.34 18.84 25.18
C ASP A 236 9.68 19.30 24.59
N SER A 237 10.52 19.90 25.47
CA SER A 237 11.85 20.35 25.10
C SER A 237 12.90 19.35 25.61
N LEU A 238 13.38 18.51 24.75
CA LEU A 238 14.41 17.52 25.09
C LEU A 238 15.78 18.20 25.27
N GLU A 239 16.48 17.82 26.34
CA GLU A 239 17.85 18.23 26.58
C GLU A 239 18.79 17.60 25.52
N GLU A 240 19.94 18.24 25.27
CA GLU A 240 20.96 17.76 24.34
C GLU A 240 21.38 16.31 24.64
N LYS A 241 21.55 15.98 25.94
CA LYS A 241 21.90 14.61 26.36
C LYS A 241 20.81 13.60 26.03
N GLN A 242 19.54 13.96 26.16
CA GLN A 242 18.40 13.07 25.82
C GLN A 242 18.35 12.82 24.32
N ILE A 243 18.54 13.86 23.50
CA ILE A 243 18.61 13.76 22.04
C ILE A 243 19.79 12.89 21.63
N SER A 244 20.98 13.10 22.22
CA SER A 244 22.18 12.31 21.94
C SER A 244 21.96 10.83 22.25
N ILE A 245 21.36 10.50 23.38
CA ILE A 245 21.05 9.10 23.75
C ILE A 245 20.03 8.52 22.76
N ALA A 246 18.97 9.27 22.44
CA ALA A 246 17.91 8.81 21.55
C ALA A 246 18.45 8.50 20.15
N ILE A 247 19.19 9.42 19.57
CA ILE A 247 19.72 9.23 18.20
C ILE A 247 20.80 8.16 18.13
N ASN A 248 21.61 7.98 19.19
CA ASN A 248 22.55 6.88 19.28
C ASN A 248 21.88 5.51 19.24
N ARG A 249 20.73 5.36 19.89
CA ARG A 249 19.93 4.13 19.82
C ARG A 249 19.46 3.84 18.41
N MET A 250 19.24 4.86 17.58
CA MET A 250 18.83 4.76 16.18
C MET A 250 20.00 4.66 15.20
N GLY A 251 21.24 4.61 15.70
CA GLY A 251 22.46 4.42 14.90
C GLY A 251 23.11 5.70 14.40
N GLY A 252 22.58 6.87 14.76
CA GLY A 252 23.13 8.17 14.42
C GLY A 252 23.93 8.79 15.57
N THR A 253 24.52 9.96 15.34
CA THR A 253 25.22 10.74 16.35
C THR A 253 24.79 12.21 16.31
N LEU A 254 24.72 12.84 17.48
CA LEU A 254 24.49 14.27 17.59
C LEU A 254 25.82 15.02 17.35
N ILE A 255 25.84 15.93 16.36
CA ILE A 255 26.99 16.78 16.06
C ILE A 255 26.92 18.06 16.91
N SER A 256 25.79 18.75 16.87
CA SER A 256 25.56 19.98 17.64
C SER A 256 24.07 20.27 17.81
N LYS A 257 23.73 21.05 18.83
CA LYS A 257 22.39 21.58 19.03
C LYS A 257 22.49 23.07 19.36
N ASP A 258 21.69 23.88 18.69
CA ASP A 258 21.47 25.29 19.00
C ASP A 258 19.97 25.59 19.08
N ASP A 259 19.62 26.88 19.23
CA ASP A 259 18.21 27.31 19.33
C ASP A 259 17.42 27.09 18.03
N ASP A 260 18.09 27.12 16.87
CA ASP A 260 17.46 27.01 15.57
C ASP A 260 17.50 25.58 15.02
N TYR A 261 18.65 24.89 15.17
CA TYR A 261 18.89 23.59 14.53
C TYR A 261 19.57 22.57 15.44
N ILE A 262 19.26 21.32 15.18
CA ILE A 262 19.92 20.13 15.69
C ILE A 262 20.61 19.48 14.49
N ASN A 263 21.94 19.40 14.52
CA ASN A 263 22.74 18.78 13.48
C ASN A 263 23.05 17.33 13.87
N LEU A 264 22.67 16.39 13.01
CA LEU A 264 22.77 14.97 13.25
C LEU A 264 23.59 14.31 12.13
N SER A 265 24.42 13.35 12.48
CA SER A 265 25.12 12.48 11.54
C SER A 265 24.42 11.13 11.53
N MET A 266 23.87 10.74 10.36
CA MET A 266 23.11 9.50 10.19
C MET A 266 23.81 8.58 9.20
N PRO A 267 23.73 7.26 9.40
CA PRO A 267 24.31 6.31 8.46
C PRO A 267 23.74 6.46 7.05
N ARG A 268 24.59 6.36 6.04
CA ARG A 268 24.19 6.49 4.63
C ARG A 268 23.20 5.40 4.18
N TRP A 269 23.21 4.22 4.79
CA TRP A 269 22.23 3.15 4.51
C TRP A 269 20.82 3.42 5.04
N ARG A 270 20.64 4.50 5.85
CA ARG A 270 19.31 5.00 6.27
C ARG A 270 18.68 5.81 5.13
N PHE A 271 18.36 5.11 4.05
CA PHE A 271 17.69 5.67 2.86
C PHE A 271 16.24 6.12 3.13
N ASP A 272 15.68 5.75 4.27
CA ASP A 272 14.34 6.11 4.76
C ASP A 272 14.28 7.58 5.24
N ILE A 273 15.39 8.19 5.59
CA ILE A 273 15.45 9.60 6.01
C ILE A 273 15.31 10.52 4.79
N LEU A 274 14.09 11.02 4.56
CA LEU A 274 13.72 11.89 3.43
C LEU A 274 13.49 13.33 3.84
N HIS A 275 13.03 13.52 5.08
CA HIS A 275 12.57 14.80 5.61
C HIS A 275 13.01 14.95 7.08
N PRO A 276 13.16 16.19 7.61
CA PRO A 276 13.47 16.40 9.03
C PRO A 276 12.52 15.70 10.01
N VAL A 277 11.27 15.43 9.63
CA VAL A 277 10.31 14.67 10.47
C VAL A 277 10.75 13.23 10.70
N ASP A 278 11.46 12.60 9.75
CA ASP A 278 11.96 11.23 9.91
C ASP A 278 13.03 11.16 11.02
N LEU A 279 13.86 12.20 11.13
CA LEU A 279 14.83 12.33 12.22
C LEU A 279 14.15 12.59 13.57
N LEU A 280 13.07 13.35 13.55
CA LEU A 280 12.25 13.59 14.74
C LEU A 280 11.61 12.28 15.21
N GLU A 281 11.08 11.47 14.29
CA GLU A 281 10.54 10.15 14.61
C GLU A 281 11.62 9.25 15.23
N ASP A 282 12.82 9.23 14.66
CA ASP A 282 13.97 8.50 15.22
C ASP A 282 14.28 8.96 16.66
N ILE A 283 14.28 10.26 16.92
CA ILE A 283 14.47 10.79 18.27
C ILE A 283 13.33 10.33 19.19
N ALA A 284 12.08 10.38 18.74
CA ALA A 284 10.93 9.94 19.52
C ALA A 284 10.99 8.43 19.84
N ILE A 285 11.35 7.59 18.88
CA ILE A 285 11.55 6.15 19.07
C ILE A 285 12.72 5.89 20.03
N GLY A 286 13.85 6.55 19.81
CA GLY A 286 15.04 6.39 20.65
C GLY A 286 14.84 6.90 22.07
N HIS A 287 14.06 7.95 22.29
CA HIS A 287 13.67 8.45 23.60
C HIS A 287 12.69 7.51 24.31
N GLY A 288 11.81 6.86 23.56
CA GLY A 288 10.73 5.99 24.01
C GLY A 288 9.40 6.73 24.06
N TYR A 289 8.42 6.23 23.29
CA TYR A 289 7.07 6.80 23.26
C TYR A 289 6.37 6.79 24.62
N GLU A 290 6.73 5.85 25.49
CA GLU A 290 6.23 5.75 26.87
C GLU A 290 6.62 6.96 27.75
N ASN A 291 7.65 7.70 27.36
CA ASN A 291 8.12 8.89 28.05
C ASN A 291 7.53 10.18 27.49
N LEU A 292 6.74 10.09 26.41
CA LEU A 292 6.11 11.23 25.75
C LEU A 292 4.64 11.35 26.15
N GLY A 293 4.12 12.59 26.16
CA GLY A 293 2.70 12.84 26.33
C GLY A 293 2.15 12.44 27.72
N THR A 294 2.95 12.57 28.75
CA THR A 294 2.55 12.23 30.12
C THR A 294 1.46 13.16 30.68
N ASP A 295 1.36 14.38 30.13
CA ASP A 295 0.37 15.36 30.55
C ASP A 295 -0.86 15.31 29.63
N ILE A 296 -2.04 15.32 30.24
CA ILE A 296 -3.30 15.44 29.53
C ILE A 296 -3.44 16.87 29.02
N ALA A 297 -3.59 17.03 27.70
CA ALA A 297 -3.85 18.34 27.11
C ALA A 297 -5.12 18.97 27.71
N LYS A 298 -4.98 20.14 28.34
CA LYS A 298 -6.12 20.90 28.81
C LYS A 298 -6.78 21.58 27.63
N SER A 299 -7.85 20.96 27.10
CA SER A 299 -8.66 21.58 26.06
C SER A 299 -9.78 22.41 26.70
N PRO A 300 -9.89 23.71 26.38
CA PRO A 300 -11.01 24.53 26.84
C PRO A 300 -12.31 24.25 26.03
N MET A 301 -12.30 23.26 25.16
CA MET A 301 -13.43 23.00 24.27
C MET A 301 -14.53 22.25 24.97
N THR A 302 -15.75 22.80 24.87
CA THR A 302 -16.98 22.06 25.16
C THR A 302 -17.40 21.32 23.91
N ALA A 303 -17.57 20.01 24.03
CA ALA A 303 -18.04 19.19 22.91
C ALA A 303 -19.48 19.61 22.55
N VAL A 304 -19.68 20.02 21.31
CA VAL A 304 -21.01 20.28 20.74
C VAL A 304 -21.35 19.15 19.78
N PRO A 305 -22.40 18.34 20.06
CA PRO A 305 -22.82 17.29 19.15
C PRO A 305 -23.22 17.87 17.79
N ARG A 306 -22.88 17.20 16.72
CA ARG A 306 -23.40 17.56 15.39
C ARG A 306 -24.91 17.30 15.37
N LYS A 307 -25.66 18.22 14.76
CA LYS A 307 -27.13 18.15 14.67
C LYS A 307 -27.61 16.84 14.01
N ASP A 308 -26.94 16.42 12.96
CA ASP A 308 -27.25 15.19 12.24
C ASP A 308 -27.10 13.92 13.12
N ASN A 309 -26.19 13.91 14.08
CA ASN A 309 -26.01 12.75 14.97
C ASN A 309 -27.25 12.43 15.81
N ASN A 310 -28.02 13.42 16.19
CA ASN A 310 -29.26 13.23 16.97
C ASN A 310 -30.29 12.51 16.11
N ILE A 311 -30.52 12.96 14.88
CA ILE A 311 -31.51 12.33 13.99
C ILE A 311 -31.05 10.91 13.59
N LEU A 312 -29.75 10.72 13.33
CA LEU A 312 -29.19 9.39 13.02
C LEU A 312 -29.38 8.41 14.18
N ARG A 313 -29.24 8.86 15.43
CA ARG A 313 -29.52 8.05 16.63
C ARG A 313 -30.99 7.69 16.70
N ARG A 314 -31.91 8.68 16.58
CA ARG A 314 -33.35 8.43 16.59
C ARG A 314 -33.81 7.46 15.51
N ILE A 315 -33.23 7.58 14.30
CA ILE A 315 -33.50 6.62 13.22
C ILE A 315 -33.09 5.19 13.65
N ARG A 316 -31.91 5.01 14.25
CA ARG A 316 -31.48 3.68 14.73
C ARG A 316 -32.40 3.16 15.84
N ASP A 317 -32.70 3.99 16.82
CA ASP A 317 -33.57 3.61 17.94
C ASP A 317 -34.97 3.21 17.45
N SER A 318 -35.56 3.96 16.49
CA SER A 318 -36.84 3.62 15.88
C SER A 318 -36.78 2.32 15.09
N MET A 319 -35.74 2.11 14.25
CA MET A 319 -35.60 0.87 13.48
C MET A 319 -35.44 -0.35 14.39
N GLN A 320 -34.66 -0.25 15.47
CA GLN A 320 -34.50 -1.30 16.47
C GLN A 320 -35.84 -1.55 17.22
N GLY A 321 -36.55 -0.48 17.59
CA GLY A 321 -37.87 -0.55 18.21
C GLY A 321 -38.93 -1.23 17.31
N LEU A 322 -38.79 -1.14 15.99
CA LEU A 322 -39.62 -1.84 15.00
C LEU A 322 -39.17 -3.30 14.77
N GLY A 323 -38.18 -3.80 15.53
CA GLY A 323 -37.70 -5.19 15.46
C GLY A 323 -36.80 -5.47 14.28
N MET A 324 -36.07 -4.46 13.79
CA MET A 324 -35.16 -4.61 12.64
C MET A 324 -33.72 -4.72 13.09
N MET A 325 -32.96 -5.60 12.45
CA MET A 325 -31.51 -5.77 12.64
C MET A 325 -30.75 -4.78 11.77
N GLN A 326 -29.83 -4.02 12.38
CA GLN A 326 -28.90 -3.16 11.61
C GLN A 326 -27.85 -3.99 10.90
N ILE A 327 -27.66 -3.71 9.62
CA ILE A 327 -26.58 -4.28 8.84
C ILE A 327 -25.74 -3.16 8.21
N GLN A 328 -24.56 -3.53 7.72
CA GLN A 328 -23.72 -2.67 6.90
C GLN A 328 -23.20 -3.48 5.74
N SER A 329 -23.63 -3.13 4.54
CA SER A 329 -23.19 -3.75 3.30
C SER A 329 -22.05 -2.96 2.64
N LEU A 330 -21.41 -3.55 1.63
CA LEU A 330 -20.33 -2.89 0.89
C LEU A 330 -20.86 -1.67 0.12
N THR A 331 -20.06 -0.62 0.06
CA THR A 331 -20.34 0.55 -0.79
C THR A 331 -20.11 0.24 -2.27
N LEU A 332 -19.33 -0.80 -2.58
CA LEU A 332 -19.08 -1.28 -3.93
C LEU A 332 -20.25 -2.12 -4.44
N SER A 333 -20.62 -1.92 -5.69
CA SER A 333 -21.73 -2.59 -6.35
C SER A 333 -21.51 -2.64 -7.87
N ASN A 334 -22.55 -2.99 -8.64
CA ASN A 334 -22.53 -3.06 -10.09
C ASN A 334 -23.82 -2.52 -10.71
N ASP A 335 -23.83 -2.28 -12.03
CA ASP A 335 -25.00 -1.73 -12.74
C ASP A 335 -26.20 -2.66 -12.70
N LEU A 336 -25.97 -3.97 -12.75
CA LEU A 336 -27.04 -4.96 -12.76
C LEU A 336 -27.86 -4.87 -11.48
N ASP A 337 -27.20 -4.91 -10.32
CA ASP A 337 -27.84 -4.85 -9.02
C ASP A 337 -28.47 -3.48 -8.75
N GLN A 338 -27.74 -2.41 -9.04
CA GLN A 338 -28.20 -1.06 -8.67
C GLN A 338 -29.36 -0.55 -9.53
N PHE A 339 -29.34 -0.88 -10.81
CA PHE A 339 -30.26 -0.25 -11.76
C PHE A 339 -31.16 -1.28 -12.47
N THR A 340 -30.56 -2.22 -13.19
CA THR A 340 -31.31 -3.12 -14.08
C THR A 340 -32.32 -3.99 -13.32
N MET A 341 -31.87 -4.70 -12.28
CA MET A 341 -32.72 -5.60 -11.50
C MET A 341 -33.74 -4.83 -10.67
N MET A 342 -33.37 -3.63 -10.21
CA MET A 342 -34.23 -2.75 -9.42
C MET A 342 -35.19 -1.92 -10.27
N ARG A 343 -35.04 -1.86 -11.57
CA ARG A 343 -35.77 -0.96 -12.46
C ARG A 343 -35.67 0.51 -12.03
N TRP A 344 -34.52 0.88 -11.48
CA TRP A 344 -34.18 2.25 -11.13
C TRP A 344 -33.23 2.86 -12.12
N ASP A 345 -33.41 4.14 -12.38
CA ASP A 345 -32.44 4.94 -13.12
C ASP A 345 -31.33 5.41 -12.20
N ASN A 346 -30.17 5.72 -12.78
CA ASN A 346 -29.09 6.36 -12.06
C ASN A 346 -29.46 7.82 -11.71
N VAL A 347 -29.01 8.28 -10.56
CA VAL A 347 -29.19 9.65 -10.08
C VAL A 347 -27.87 10.42 -10.25
N GLY A 348 -27.82 11.27 -11.28
CA GLY A 348 -26.60 11.96 -11.65
C GLY A 348 -25.53 11.00 -12.20
N GLU A 349 -24.31 11.48 -12.29
CA GLU A 349 -23.19 10.67 -12.79
C GLU A 349 -22.84 9.53 -11.83
N VAL A 350 -22.54 8.34 -12.40
CA VAL A 350 -22.18 7.16 -11.63
C VAL A 350 -20.65 7.14 -11.43
N THR A 351 -20.23 7.07 -10.17
CA THR A 351 -18.80 6.92 -9.83
C THR A 351 -18.36 5.49 -10.06
N ARG A 352 -17.47 5.27 -11.03
CA ARG A 352 -16.96 3.96 -11.47
C ARG A 352 -15.55 3.69 -11.02
N ILE A 353 -15.24 2.42 -10.80
CA ILE A 353 -13.89 1.95 -10.46
C ILE A 353 -13.13 1.70 -11.76
N THR A 354 -11.96 2.32 -11.92
CA THR A 354 -11.15 2.20 -13.14
C THR A 354 -10.61 0.78 -13.36
N ASN A 355 -10.17 0.11 -12.29
CA ASN A 355 -9.61 -1.24 -12.33
C ASN A 355 -10.30 -2.14 -11.31
N PRO A 356 -11.57 -2.57 -11.54
CA PRO A 356 -12.30 -3.40 -10.60
C PRO A 356 -11.67 -4.79 -10.51
N ILE A 357 -11.56 -5.32 -9.28
CA ILE A 357 -11.04 -6.67 -9.05
C ILE A 357 -12.05 -7.73 -9.51
N THR A 358 -13.34 -7.42 -9.39
CA THR A 358 -14.44 -8.31 -9.81
C THR A 358 -15.50 -7.53 -10.57
N ILE A 359 -16.30 -8.23 -11.38
CA ILE A 359 -17.45 -7.66 -12.10
C ILE A 359 -18.58 -7.22 -11.15
N ASP A 360 -18.60 -7.72 -9.91
CA ASP A 360 -19.59 -7.37 -8.89
C ASP A 360 -19.30 -6.02 -8.23
N HIS A 361 -18.10 -5.47 -8.39
CA HIS A 361 -17.63 -4.27 -7.72
C HIS A 361 -17.08 -3.23 -8.70
N THR A 362 -17.92 -2.81 -9.66
CA THR A 362 -17.53 -1.90 -10.75
C THR A 362 -17.84 -0.43 -10.50
N LEU A 363 -18.69 -0.14 -9.49
CA LEU A 363 -19.13 1.22 -9.17
C LEU A 363 -19.41 1.42 -7.68
N LEU A 364 -19.54 2.68 -7.26
CA LEU A 364 -20.05 3.03 -5.94
C LEU A 364 -21.57 3.10 -5.97
N ARG A 365 -22.22 2.45 -5.01
CA ARG A 365 -23.68 2.33 -4.93
C ARG A 365 -24.39 3.68 -4.86
N GLN A 366 -25.54 3.80 -5.54
CA GLN A 366 -26.44 4.95 -5.46
C GLN A 366 -27.70 4.67 -4.60
N TYR A 367 -27.93 3.38 -4.29
CA TYR A 367 -29.04 2.90 -3.48
C TYR A 367 -28.58 1.85 -2.49
N LEU A 368 -29.25 1.74 -1.33
CA LEU A 368 -28.93 0.74 -0.30
C LEU A 368 -29.72 -0.56 -0.50
N MET A 369 -30.95 -0.48 -0.99
CA MET A 369 -31.87 -1.62 -1.09
C MET A 369 -31.31 -2.81 -1.89
N PRO A 370 -30.57 -2.64 -3.00
CA PRO A 370 -29.96 -3.77 -3.70
C PRO A 370 -29.00 -4.59 -2.81
N GLY A 371 -28.21 -3.90 -1.96
CA GLY A 371 -27.34 -4.56 -0.98
C GLY A 371 -28.12 -5.37 0.05
N LEU A 372 -29.26 -4.86 0.51
CA LEU A 372 -30.15 -5.59 1.43
C LEU A 372 -30.77 -6.82 0.76
N LEU A 373 -31.19 -6.73 -0.51
CA LEU A 373 -31.71 -7.87 -1.26
C LEU A 373 -30.65 -8.95 -1.46
N ARG A 374 -29.40 -8.60 -1.78
CA ARG A 374 -28.28 -9.55 -1.86
C ARG A 374 -27.99 -10.21 -0.51
N LEU A 375 -28.06 -9.44 0.59
CA LEU A 375 -27.90 -9.98 1.93
C LEU A 375 -28.98 -11.03 2.23
N LEU A 376 -30.25 -10.71 1.99
CA LEU A 376 -31.36 -11.66 2.22
C LEU A 376 -31.23 -12.90 1.33
N SER A 377 -30.80 -12.74 0.09
CA SER A 377 -30.52 -13.87 -0.82
C SER A 377 -29.46 -14.80 -0.27
N SER A 378 -28.35 -14.27 0.24
CA SER A 378 -27.28 -15.05 0.87
C SER A 378 -27.74 -15.75 2.16
N ASN A 379 -28.75 -15.19 2.85
CA ASN A 379 -29.28 -15.67 4.11
C ASN A 379 -30.66 -16.37 3.97
N ARG A 380 -31.05 -16.77 2.76
CA ARG A 380 -32.34 -17.43 2.48
C ARG A 380 -32.57 -18.76 3.21
N HIS A 381 -31.53 -19.34 3.79
CA HIS A 381 -31.59 -20.57 4.59
C HIS A 381 -31.97 -20.33 6.05
N HIS A 382 -32.00 -19.08 6.51
CA HIS A 382 -32.47 -18.72 7.84
C HIS A 382 -34.02 -18.59 7.92
N ASP A 383 -34.53 -18.73 9.12
CA ASP A 383 -35.99 -18.65 9.39
C ASP A 383 -36.55 -17.27 9.11
N LEU A 384 -37.84 -17.25 8.77
CA LEU A 384 -38.63 -16.04 8.61
C LEU A 384 -39.42 -15.71 9.90
N PRO A 385 -39.65 -14.43 10.23
CA PRO A 385 -39.35 -13.25 9.41
C PRO A 385 -37.90 -12.80 9.50
N GLN A 386 -37.36 -12.23 8.39
CA GLN A 386 -36.10 -11.53 8.39
C GLN A 386 -36.35 -10.04 8.16
N SER A 387 -35.99 -9.22 9.13
CA SER A 387 -36.18 -7.77 9.11
C SER A 387 -34.83 -7.08 9.28
N VAL A 388 -34.36 -6.40 8.25
CA VAL A 388 -33.04 -5.77 8.22
C VAL A 388 -33.15 -4.32 7.78
N TYR A 389 -32.24 -3.47 8.29
CA TYR A 389 -32.10 -2.11 7.82
C TYR A 389 -30.63 -1.73 7.70
N GLU A 390 -30.35 -0.78 6.83
CA GLU A 390 -29.07 -0.11 6.71
C GLU A 390 -29.24 1.40 6.73
N LEU A 391 -28.48 2.05 7.61
CA LEU A 391 -28.30 3.49 7.63
C LEU A 391 -26.88 3.74 7.12
N GLY A 392 -26.73 4.07 5.83
CA GLY A 392 -25.46 4.04 5.14
C GLY A 392 -25.27 5.15 4.12
N THR A 393 -24.04 5.25 3.65
CA THR A 393 -23.64 6.21 2.61
C THR A 393 -23.84 5.60 1.22
N VAL A 394 -24.33 6.42 0.30
CA VAL A 394 -24.34 6.19 -1.14
C VAL A 394 -23.64 7.34 -1.85
N VAL A 395 -23.26 7.16 -3.11
CA VAL A 395 -22.55 8.18 -3.90
C VAL A 395 -23.39 8.55 -5.11
N ARG A 396 -23.82 9.82 -5.20
CA ARG A 396 -24.63 10.36 -6.29
C ARG A 396 -23.98 11.61 -6.88
N GLY A 397 -23.71 11.61 -8.18
CA GLY A 397 -23.02 12.74 -8.82
C GLY A 397 -21.67 13.03 -8.15
N HIS A 398 -20.91 12.00 -7.75
CA HIS A 398 -19.64 12.07 -7.02
C HIS A 398 -19.70 12.65 -5.59
N HIS A 399 -20.89 12.85 -5.04
CA HIS A 399 -21.08 13.32 -3.66
C HIS A 399 -21.66 12.24 -2.76
N ASN A 400 -21.18 12.19 -1.51
CA ASN A 400 -21.73 11.33 -0.49
C ASN A 400 -23.11 11.84 -0.06
N SER A 401 -24.08 10.92 0.05
CA SER A 401 -25.42 11.16 0.58
C SER A 401 -25.76 10.04 1.58
N THR A 402 -26.39 10.39 2.67
CA THR A 402 -26.81 9.41 3.68
C THR A 402 -28.23 8.94 3.41
N ARG A 403 -28.44 7.63 3.41
CA ARG A 403 -29.74 7.02 3.19
C ARG A 403 -30.07 6.01 4.29
N LEU A 404 -31.35 5.80 4.49
CA LEU A 404 -31.93 4.71 5.26
C LEU A 404 -32.66 3.79 4.28
N ALA A 405 -32.33 2.51 4.27
CA ALA A 405 -33.17 1.50 3.62
C ALA A 405 -33.50 0.38 4.60
N PHE A 406 -34.64 -0.26 4.43
CA PHE A 406 -34.95 -1.47 5.16
C PHE A 406 -35.79 -2.43 4.33
N LEU A 407 -35.69 -3.71 4.64
CA LEU A 407 -36.43 -4.81 4.03
C LEU A 407 -36.96 -5.74 5.10
N VAL A 408 -38.19 -6.21 4.86
CA VAL A 408 -38.88 -7.23 5.66
C VAL A 408 -39.25 -8.39 4.74
N ALA A 409 -38.70 -9.56 4.99
CA ALA A 409 -39.08 -10.82 4.35
C ALA A 409 -39.94 -11.62 5.31
N GLU A 410 -41.19 -11.84 4.96
CA GLU A 410 -42.15 -12.57 5.82
C GLU A 410 -43.18 -13.31 4.99
N ARG A 411 -43.77 -14.38 5.57
CA ARG A 411 -44.74 -15.24 4.83
C ARG A 411 -46.06 -14.57 4.50
N SER A 412 -46.50 -13.61 5.29
CA SER A 412 -47.82 -13.00 5.22
C SER A 412 -47.82 -11.47 5.27
N GLY A 413 -46.71 -10.87 4.86
CA GLY A 413 -46.55 -9.41 4.77
C GLY A 413 -47.33 -8.82 3.60
N GLY A 414 -47.66 -7.54 3.69
CA GLY A 414 -48.30 -6.78 2.63
C GLY A 414 -48.22 -5.29 2.86
N PHE A 415 -48.78 -4.50 1.92
CA PHE A 415 -48.70 -3.03 1.95
C PHE A 415 -49.22 -2.43 3.28
N ALA A 416 -50.24 -2.99 3.89
CA ALA A 416 -50.75 -2.51 5.17
C ALA A 416 -49.76 -2.65 6.31
N ALA A 417 -49.03 -3.77 6.34
CA ALA A 417 -48.01 -4.02 7.37
C ALA A 417 -46.82 -3.05 7.25
N ILE A 418 -46.29 -2.85 6.02
CA ILE A 418 -45.18 -1.91 5.80
C ILE A 418 -45.62 -0.47 6.05
N ARG A 419 -46.84 -0.09 5.64
CA ARG A 419 -47.42 1.24 5.93
C ARG A 419 -47.49 1.50 7.43
N GLY A 420 -47.91 0.52 8.23
CA GLY A 420 -47.92 0.64 9.69
C GLY A 420 -46.55 0.90 10.28
N LYS A 421 -45.51 0.21 9.80
CA LYS A 421 -44.11 0.45 10.19
C LYS A 421 -43.63 1.85 9.80
N ILE A 422 -43.98 2.33 8.60
CA ILE A 422 -43.66 3.69 8.14
C ILE A 422 -44.34 4.74 9.03
N GLN A 423 -45.60 4.57 9.35
CA GLN A 423 -46.32 5.50 10.23
C GLN A 423 -45.70 5.53 11.65
N ALA A 424 -45.29 4.39 12.18
CA ALA A 424 -44.58 4.33 13.46
C ALA A 424 -43.26 5.05 13.39
N PHE A 425 -42.45 4.78 12.38
CA PHE A 425 -41.17 5.45 12.13
C PHE A 425 -41.33 6.99 12.04
N LEU A 426 -42.29 7.47 11.25
CA LEU A 426 -42.53 8.91 11.11
C LEU A 426 -42.98 9.56 12.43
N ARG A 427 -43.81 8.87 13.22
CA ARG A 427 -44.22 9.32 14.55
C ARG A 427 -43.02 9.40 15.51
N ASP A 428 -42.16 8.38 15.52
CA ASP A 428 -40.99 8.34 16.38
C ASP A 428 -39.97 9.44 16.02
N LEU A 429 -39.93 9.85 14.76
CA LEU A 429 -39.11 10.98 14.31
C LEU A 429 -39.79 12.35 14.61
N GLY A 430 -41.03 12.38 15.04
CA GLY A 430 -41.80 13.63 15.26
C GLY A 430 -42.32 14.26 13.97
N ALA A 431 -42.44 13.50 12.88
CA ALA A 431 -42.95 13.96 11.60
C ALA A 431 -44.50 14.04 11.61
N GLN A 432 -45.05 15.12 12.23
CA GLN A 432 -46.51 15.29 12.39
C GLN A 432 -47.21 15.60 11.07
N ASN A 433 -46.63 16.43 10.20
CA ASN A 433 -47.20 16.80 8.91
C ASN A 433 -46.56 15.92 7.82
N HIS A 434 -47.06 14.70 7.68
CA HIS A 434 -46.61 13.80 6.61
C HIS A 434 -47.76 13.43 5.67
N GLU A 435 -47.42 13.27 4.41
CA GLU A 435 -48.30 12.82 3.36
C GLU A 435 -47.79 11.51 2.76
N ILE A 436 -48.67 10.57 2.54
CA ILE A 436 -48.42 9.30 1.88
C ILE A 436 -49.27 9.27 0.61
N THR A 437 -48.62 9.37 -0.54
CA THR A 437 -49.31 9.40 -1.84
C THR A 437 -48.91 8.19 -2.70
N PRO A 438 -49.84 7.59 -3.46
CA PRO A 438 -49.51 6.44 -4.31
C PRO A 438 -48.38 6.76 -5.29
N LEU A 439 -47.51 5.79 -5.53
CA LEU A 439 -46.55 5.82 -6.63
C LEU A 439 -47.23 5.43 -7.94
N PRO A 440 -46.79 5.97 -9.09
CA PRO A 440 -47.19 5.47 -10.39
C PRO A 440 -46.80 3.98 -10.56
N ASP A 441 -47.60 3.25 -11.32
CA ASP A 441 -47.28 1.87 -11.67
C ASP A 441 -45.97 1.83 -12.48
N ASN A 442 -45.13 0.83 -12.23
CA ASN A 442 -43.81 0.65 -12.84
C ASN A 442 -42.73 1.68 -12.44
N ASP A 443 -42.88 2.38 -11.33
CA ASP A 443 -41.86 3.27 -10.77
C ASP A 443 -40.91 2.47 -9.84
N GLY A 444 -39.90 1.84 -10.42
CA GLY A 444 -38.87 1.08 -9.69
C GLY A 444 -39.24 -0.38 -9.34
N PRO A 445 -38.77 -0.90 -8.21
CA PRO A 445 -38.85 -2.33 -7.85
C PRO A 445 -40.23 -2.73 -7.28
N TRP A 446 -41.18 -1.82 -7.26
CA TRP A 446 -42.44 -1.97 -6.53
C TRP A 446 -43.52 -2.71 -7.30
N LEU A 447 -44.31 -3.47 -6.58
CA LEU A 447 -45.53 -4.07 -7.11
C LEU A 447 -46.56 -2.98 -7.44
N ALA A 448 -47.14 -3.02 -8.64
CA ALA A 448 -48.12 -2.04 -9.12
C ALA A 448 -49.29 -1.89 -8.13
N GLY A 449 -49.66 -0.65 -7.81
CA GLY A 449 -50.69 -0.32 -6.86
C GLY A 449 -50.37 -0.61 -5.39
N ARG A 450 -49.14 -1.02 -5.08
CA ARG A 450 -48.70 -1.41 -3.74
C ARG A 450 -47.46 -0.64 -3.26
N ALA A 451 -47.30 0.61 -3.72
CA ALA A 451 -46.21 1.48 -3.32
C ALA A 451 -46.66 2.93 -3.12
N ALA A 452 -45.95 3.67 -2.28
CA ALA A 452 -46.26 5.05 -1.98
C ALA A 452 -45.02 5.91 -1.76
N LYS A 453 -45.11 7.20 -2.07
CA LYS A 453 -44.16 8.26 -1.70
C LYS A 453 -44.47 8.77 -0.31
N VAL A 454 -43.44 9.20 0.39
CA VAL A 454 -43.57 9.87 1.68
C VAL A 454 -43.02 11.28 1.57
N SER A 455 -43.80 12.26 1.95
CA SER A 455 -43.37 13.65 2.10
C SER A 455 -43.64 14.12 3.53
N VAL A 456 -42.71 14.92 4.07
CA VAL A 456 -42.84 15.54 5.40
C VAL A 456 -42.66 17.04 5.23
N ASN A 457 -43.62 17.83 5.71
CA ASN A 457 -43.64 19.28 5.52
C ASN A 457 -43.44 19.70 4.05
N GLY A 458 -44.03 18.95 3.12
CA GLY A 458 -43.91 19.17 1.67
C GLY A 458 -42.58 18.68 1.03
N ILE A 459 -41.61 18.20 1.81
CA ILE A 459 -40.36 17.70 1.32
C ILE A 459 -40.46 16.18 1.11
N HIS A 460 -40.19 15.72 -0.11
CA HIS A 460 -40.14 14.31 -0.44
C HIS A 460 -38.91 13.64 0.21
N ILE A 461 -39.16 12.66 1.10
CA ILE A 461 -38.08 11.97 1.84
C ILE A 461 -37.76 10.58 1.29
N GLY A 462 -38.67 9.92 0.56
CA GLY A 462 -38.45 8.59 -0.01
C GLY A 462 -39.73 7.83 -0.32
N CYS A 463 -39.56 6.54 -0.60
CA CYS A 463 -40.64 5.65 -1.04
C CYS A 463 -40.62 4.33 -0.26
N PHE A 464 -41.77 3.65 -0.21
CA PHE A 464 -41.93 2.32 0.37
C PHE A 464 -43.01 1.53 -0.36
N GLY A 465 -42.98 0.21 -0.21
CA GLY A 465 -44.02 -0.65 -0.80
C GLY A 465 -43.67 -2.15 -0.72
N GLU A 466 -44.52 -2.93 -1.39
CA GLU A 466 -44.27 -4.33 -1.67
C GLU A 466 -43.27 -4.44 -2.86
N ILE A 467 -42.27 -5.29 -2.76
CA ILE A 467 -41.36 -5.56 -3.89
C ILE A 467 -42.05 -6.47 -4.91
N ASP A 468 -41.99 -6.11 -6.18
CA ASP A 468 -42.52 -6.94 -7.26
C ASP A 468 -41.84 -8.34 -7.24
N PRO A 469 -42.59 -9.44 -7.26
CA PRO A 469 -42.07 -10.78 -7.29
C PRO A 469 -41.05 -11.02 -8.44
N ASN A 470 -41.20 -10.36 -9.58
CA ASN A 470 -40.29 -10.44 -10.68
C ASN A 470 -38.93 -9.79 -10.38
N VAL A 471 -38.91 -8.77 -9.54
CA VAL A 471 -37.66 -8.18 -9.00
C VAL A 471 -37.04 -9.11 -7.96
N ALA A 472 -37.86 -9.61 -7.01
CA ALA A 472 -37.40 -10.52 -5.96
C ALA A 472 -36.72 -11.79 -6.55
N VAL A 473 -37.29 -12.38 -7.59
CA VAL A 473 -36.73 -13.58 -8.28
C VAL A 473 -35.37 -13.29 -8.91
N GLN A 474 -35.12 -12.10 -9.42
CA GLN A 474 -33.80 -11.74 -9.95
C GLN A 474 -32.70 -11.76 -8.86
N PHE A 475 -33.07 -11.47 -7.60
CA PHE A 475 -32.22 -11.64 -6.43
C PHE A 475 -32.32 -13.03 -5.78
N GLU A 476 -32.90 -14.02 -6.47
CA GLU A 476 -33.11 -15.40 -6.00
C GLU A 476 -34.01 -15.52 -4.76
N LEU A 477 -34.85 -14.54 -4.50
CA LEU A 477 -35.79 -14.51 -3.37
C LEU A 477 -37.19 -14.95 -3.82
N LYS A 478 -37.83 -15.84 -3.05
CA LYS A 478 -39.15 -16.46 -3.37
C LYS A 478 -40.21 -16.20 -2.29
N VAL A 479 -39.93 -15.22 -1.41
CA VAL A 479 -40.80 -14.86 -0.31
C VAL A 479 -41.35 -13.44 -0.53
N PRO A 480 -42.53 -13.10 0.01
CA PRO A 480 -43.03 -11.73 -0.03
C PRO A 480 -42.05 -10.78 0.66
N LEU A 481 -41.74 -9.68 0.01
CA LEU A 481 -40.78 -8.67 0.47
C LEU A 481 -41.49 -7.30 0.53
N ASN A 482 -41.26 -6.60 1.63
CA ASN A 482 -41.68 -5.23 1.82
C ASN A 482 -40.45 -4.38 2.15
N GLY A 483 -40.37 -3.17 1.61
CA GLY A 483 -39.21 -2.33 1.86
C GLY A 483 -39.48 -0.84 1.75
N ALA A 484 -38.45 -0.08 2.13
CA ALA A 484 -38.44 1.37 1.99
C ALA A 484 -37.01 1.86 1.77
N GLU A 485 -36.87 2.99 1.10
CA GLU A 485 -35.62 3.71 1.03
C GLU A 485 -35.88 5.22 1.13
N PHE A 486 -35.17 5.87 2.09
CA PHE A 486 -35.35 7.28 2.44
C PHE A 486 -34.00 8.03 2.35
N SER A 487 -34.07 9.31 1.98
CA SER A 487 -32.96 10.24 2.08
C SER A 487 -32.89 10.83 3.47
N VAL A 488 -31.81 10.56 4.20
CA VAL A 488 -31.60 11.16 5.52
C VAL A 488 -31.35 12.66 5.41
N ASP A 489 -30.67 13.09 4.33
CA ASP A 489 -30.42 14.51 4.06
C ASP A 489 -31.75 15.28 3.92
N GLN A 490 -32.76 14.69 3.27
CA GLN A 490 -34.09 15.28 3.16
C GLN A 490 -34.88 15.19 4.48
N ILE A 491 -34.68 14.13 5.28
CA ILE A 491 -35.28 14.01 6.62
C ILE A 491 -34.75 15.14 7.53
N LEU A 492 -33.44 15.41 7.49
CA LEU A 492 -32.83 16.50 8.26
C LEU A 492 -33.38 17.88 7.89
N LEU A 493 -33.75 18.09 6.62
CA LEU A 493 -34.35 19.33 6.16
C LEU A 493 -35.85 19.42 6.54
N ALA A 494 -36.56 18.27 6.57
CA ALA A 494 -37.99 18.19 6.77
C ALA A 494 -38.42 18.20 8.25
N ILE A 495 -37.57 17.72 9.15
CA ILE A 495 -37.91 17.54 10.57
C ILE A 495 -37.10 18.55 11.39
N PRO A 496 -37.75 19.40 12.21
CA PRO A 496 -37.03 20.33 13.08
C PRO A 496 -36.18 19.58 14.10
N ASP A 497 -35.09 20.19 14.54
CA ASP A 497 -34.20 19.66 15.58
C ASP A 497 -35.04 19.14 16.78
N PRO A 498 -34.78 17.93 17.23
CA PRO A 498 -35.43 17.44 18.45
C PRO A 498 -34.93 18.29 19.64
N VAL A 499 -35.86 18.86 20.35
CA VAL A 499 -35.60 19.55 21.63
C VAL A 499 -35.15 18.53 22.67
#